data_a54447accff2ec97653c57f5696b578d
#
_entry.id   a54447accff2ec97653c57f5696b578d
#
_cell.length_a   1.000
_cell.length_b   1.000
_cell.length_c   1.000
_cell.angle_alpha   90.00
_cell.angle_beta   90.00
_cell.angle_gamma   90.00
#
_symmetry.space_group_name_H-M   'P 1'
#
loop_
_entity.id
_entity.type
_entity.pdbx_description
1 polymer ?
#
loop_
_entity_poly.entity_id
_entity_poly.type
_entity_poly.pdbx_seq_one_letter_code
_entity_poly.pdbx_strand_id
1 'polypeptide(L)'
;MTRSWPVCSIALMLFLLLLLRGLIWGAPQPGGHDPSAVIRSGSREPRVLVGRVLADARQFDPGCSVLLQVQRLDGQRRHGRTELQWRQCGLSLQQGWRVRAVGDLTPPAPGAHPFLPGAAERLASRGSWSQLRVSQLEVLERPWTPLADARRSIARGMQQLAGPERGGLLAALVLGGAQVQLPESLRQSFRVAGLSHALAASGFHLSVLLGAALSLGRLLPRSGRLAVAALALAGFLMLAGPQPSVVRAVLMGGIALLIRESGERSRGFGVLLLTLNGMLLLHPAWARSIGFQLSAAATAGLMLTAPRLEQALVRRLPRRCRWLAPALSVPLAAMAWTLPLQLLHFGSTPLYALPANLLAAPLLAPLTLSAIALALGVLVLPTGFLQLLCWPVQQLAGVLIVLVSWISSWPAAQLLTGRPQLWPVLLLAAALLPWLMPAPNRVRLAAVLLLPVVVGLHAGMQLADGLVSVHRHGRHWLLARHRGRAALVVSHADKSSCRMARRLMDGYGHQRLDWLLLLDPVPSAGVSCWQGLARHVSAMQQGQPALAPGQRLISAGLSVELLAHRGEPLLLRIGRQRWQVLLRPQSLWSLQDADVLSSGITGTWLGFRPSSQQRRWLMAHGGSLKVAD
;
A
#
# COMPACT_ATOMS: atom_id res chain seq x y z
N MET A 1 15.88 32.68 25.40
CA MET A 1 15.76 31.59 24.40
C MET A 1 16.27 30.21 24.87
N THR A 2 16.85 30.05 26.02
CA THR A 2 17.63 28.87 26.45
C THR A 2 16.91 27.84 27.35
N ARG A 3 15.74 28.13 27.89
CA ARG A 3 15.04 27.25 28.84
C ARG A 3 14.18 26.10 28.24
N SER A 4 13.97 26.02 26.95
CA SER A 4 13.04 25.05 26.34
C SER A 4 13.70 23.93 25.52
N TRP A 5 15.02 23.98 25.30
CA TRP A 5 15.77 22.93 24.62
C TRP A 5 15.75 21.59 25.34
N PRO A 6 15.91 21.53 26.68
CA PRO A 6 15.91 20.25 27.38
C PRO A 6 14.56 19.52 27.29
N VAL A 7 13.43 20.22 27.34
CA VAL A 7 12.10 19.61 27.24
C VAL A 7 11.85 19.01 25.85
N CYS A 8 12.21 19.71 24.77
CA CYS A 8 12.08 19.14 23.42
C CYS A 8 13.03 17.96 23.19
N SER A 9 14.23 17.99 23.76
CA SER A 9 15.18 16.87 23.66
C SER A 9 14.70 15.65 24.43
N ILE A 10 14.15 15.81 25.62
CA ILE A 10 13.54 14.73 26.41
C ILE A 10 12.32 14.17 25.67
N ALA A 11 11.44 15.01 25.14
CA ALA A 11 10.27 14.58 24.38
C ALA A 11 10.66 13.83 23.08
N LEU A 12 11.73 14.24 22.41
CA LEU A 12 12.27 13.54 21.24
C LEU A 12 12.88 12.19 21.64
N MET A 13 13.66 12.14 22.69
CA MET A 13 14.22 10.89 23.23
C MET A 13 13.11 9.91 23.61
N LEU A 14 12.09 10.38 24.30
CA LEU A 14 10.91 9.57 24.64
C LEU A 14 10.21 9.06 23.37
N PHE A 15 10.04 9.91 22.36
CA PHE A 15 9.46 9.50 21.08
C PHE A 15 10.27 8.38 20.41
N LEU A 16 11.60 8.52 20.36
CA LEU A 16 12.47 7.50 19.77
C LEU A 16 12.41 6.18 20.55
N LEU A 17 12.37 6.23 21.88
CA LEU A 17 12.22 5.04 22.73
C LEU A 17 10.85 4.36 22.52
N LEU A 18 9.77 5.12 22.50
CA LEU A 18 8.42 4.59 22.23
C LEU A 18 8.28 4.04 20.82
N LEU A 19 8.88 4.72 19.83
CA LEU A 19 8.92 4.25 18.46
C LEU A 19 9.68 2.92 18.36
N LEU A 20 10.86 2.84 18.93
CA LEU A 20 11.67 1.61 18.96
C LEU A 20 10.94 0.48 19.68
N ARG A 21 10.35 0.75 20.86
CA ARG A 21 9.49 -0.20 21.57
C ARG A 21 8.35 -0.70 20.68
N GLY A 22 7.65 0.21 20.01
CA GLY A 22 6.54 -0.14 19.12
C GLY A 22 6.98 -0.94 17.87
N LEU A 23 8.17 -0.66 17.34
CA LEU A 23 8.74 -1.42 16.23
C LEU A 23 9.16 -2.85 16.64
N ILE A 24 9.70 -3.02 17.83
CA ILE A 24 10.19 -4.32 18.32
C ILE A 24 9.02 -5.16 18.88
N TRP A 25 8.26 -4.62 19.82
CA TRP A 25 7.21 -5.34 20.57
C TRP A 25 5.78 -4.96 20.19
N GLY A 26 5.56 -3.97 19.34
CA GLY A 26 4.23 -3.50 18.92
C GLY A 26 3.52 -4.41 17.92
N ALA A 27 4.07 -5.59 17.59
CA ALA A 27 3.35 -6.55 16.78
C ALA A 27 2.15 -7.07 17.58
N PRO A 28 0.91 -6.85 17.10
CA PRO A 28 -0.24 -7.40 17.76
C PRO A 28 -0.14 -8.94 17.74
N GLN A 29 -0.45 -9.58 18.87
CA GLN A 29 -0.46 -11.03 19.02
C GLN A 29 -1.88 -11.52 19.34
N PRO A 30 -2.26 -12.74 18.93
CA PRO A 30 -3.55 -13.32 19.30
C PRO A 30 -3.61 -13.56 20.80
N GLY A 31 -4.71 -13.16 21.42
CA GLY A 31 -5.00 -13.51 22.81
C GLY A 31 -5.48 -14.96 22.94
N GLY A 32 -5.44 -15.55 24.14
CA GLY A 32 -5.90 -16.95 24.36
C GLY A 32 -7.37 -17.22 24.03
N HIS A 33 -8.20 -16.18 23.98
CA HIS A 33 -9.60 -16.28 23.57
C HIS A 33 -9.84 -15.94 22.08
N ASP A 34 -8.77 -15.71 21.29
CA ASP A 34 -8.88 -15.46 19.85
C ASP A 34 -9.37 -16.71 19.11
N PRO A 35 -10.21 -16.58 18.07
CA PRO A 35 -10.64 -17.69 17.24
C PRO A 35 -9.49 -18.53 16.67
N SER A 36 -8.33 -17.94 16.43
CA SER A 36 -7.15 -18.66 15.93
C SER A 36 -6.62 -19.73 16.90
N ALA A 37 -6.86 -19.59 18.21
CA ALA A 37 -6.41 -20.56 19.21
C ALA A 37 -7.08 -21.94 19.08
N VAL A 38 -8.19 -22.04 18.36
CA VAL A 38 -8.94 -23.31 18.15
C VAL A 38 -8.55 -23.98 16.84
N ILE A 39 -7.74 -23.33 16.01
CA ILE A 39 -7.32 -23.88 14.72
C ILE A 39 -6.31 -25.00 14.96
N ARG A 40 -6.73 -26.26 14.74
CA ARG A 40 -5.85 -27.43 14.76
C ARG A 40 -5.38 -27.75 13.34
N SER A 41 -4.11 -28.06 13.19
CA SER A 41 -3.55 -28.49 11.91
C SER A 41 -4.23 -29.78 11.45
N GLY A 42 -4.95 -29.75 10.32
CA GLY A 42 -5.55 -30.93 9.71
C GLY A 42 -7.05 -31.14 9.92
N SER A 43 -7.73 -30.47 10.85
CA SER A 43 -9.18 -30.60 11.01
C SER A 43 -9.91 -29.65 10.04
N ARG A 44 -10.68 -30.21 9.11
CA ARG A 44 -11.58 -29.47 8.21
C ARG A 44 -13.05 -29.52 8.68
N GLU A 45 -13.27 -29.54 9.98
CA GLU A 45 -14.61 -29.48 10.51
C GLU A 45 -15.19 -28.07 10.31
N PRO A 46 -16.40 -27.95 9.76
CA PRO A 46 -17.05 -26.66 9.61
C PRO A 46 -17.34 -26.05 10.99
N ARG A 47 -16.94 -24.80 11.19
CA ARG A 47 -17.12 -24.04 12.44
C ARG A 47 -18.24 -23.04 12.28
N VAL A 48 -18.97 -22.81 13.37
CA VAL A 48 -20.06 -21.83 13.43
C VAL A 48 -19.58 -20.58 14.17
N LEU A 49 -19.47 -19.47 13.44
CA LEU A 49 -19.12 -18.16 13.99
C LEU A 49 -20.34 -17.25 14.07
N VAL A 50 -20.53 -16.61 15.22
CA VAL A 50 -21.51 -15.53 15.40
C VAL A 50 -20.74 -14.27 15.82
N GLY A 51 -21.01 -13.16 15.14
CA GLY A 51 -20.31 -11.93 15.44
C GLY A 51 -20.89 -10.70 14.73
N ARG A 52 -20.24 -9.56 14.96
CA ARG A 52 -20.63 -8.26 14.42
C ARG A 52 -19.68 -7.83 13.30
N VAL A 53 -20.22 -7.40 12.19
CA VAL A 53 -19.48 -6.89 11.03
C VAL A 53 -18.81 -5.55 11.38
N LEU A 54 -17.49 -5.46 11.19
CA LEU A 54 -16.69 -4.26 11.55
C LEU A 54 -16.61 -3.21 10.44
N ALA A 55 -16.75 -3.62 9.18
CA ALA A 55 -16.73 -2.74 8.02
C ALA A 55 -17.58 -3.34 6.91
N ASP A 56 -18.03 -2.54 5.97
CA ASP A 56 -18.80 -3.03 4.82
C ASP A 56 -18.00 -4.05 4.00
N ALA A 57 -18.71 -5.03 3.43
CA ALA A 57 -18.09 -6.08 2.61
C ALA A 57 -17.36 -5.49 1.41
N ARG A 58 -16.17 -6.02 1.15
CA ARG A 58 -15.34 -5.64 0.00
C ARG A 58 -15.37 -6.72 -1.05
N GLN A 59 -15.62 -6.32 -2.29
CA GLN A 59 -15.48 -7.22 -3.41
C GLN A 59 -14.00 -7.36 -3.80
N PHE A 60 -13.58 -8.57 -4.08
CA PHE A 60 -12.32 -8.93 -4.69
C PHE A 60 -12.56 -10.06 -5.69
N ASP A 61 -11.74 -10.18 -6.69
CA ASP A 61 -11.85 -11.27 -7.65
C ASP A 61 -11.09 -12.51 -7.11
N PRO A 62 -11.75 -13.66 -6.81
CA PRO A 62 -13.13 -14.05 -7.21
C PRO A 62 -14.15 -14.10 -6.04
N GLY A 63 -14.34 -13.07 -5.24
CA GLY A 63 -15.31 -13.14 -4.15
C GLY A 63 -15.45 -11.89 -3.33
N CYS A 64 -15.98 -12.05 -2.14
CA CYS A 64 -16.17 -10.99 -1.15
C CYS A 64 -15.49 -11.32 0.15
N SER A 65 -15.07 -10.29 0.88
CA SER A 65 -14.54 -10.43 2.24
C SER A 65 -15.07 -9.35 3.17
N VAL A 66 -15.17 -9.72 4.45
CA VAL A 66 -15.56 -8.80 5.52
C VAL A 66 -14.84 -9.18 6.81
N LEU A 67 -14.49 -8.18 7.61
CA LEU A 67 -13.92 -8.39 8.93
C LEU A 67 -15.03 -8.48 9.97
N LEU A 68 -15.05 -9.57 10.73
CA LEU A 68 -16.04 -9.86 11.77
C LEU A 68 -15.38 -9.74 13.16
N GLN A 69 -16.04 -9.04 14.08
CA GLN A 69 -15.75 -9.15 15.51
C GLN A 69 -16.50 -10.36 16.05
N VAL A 70 -15.75 -11.39 16.39
CA VAL A 70 -16.33 -12.65 16.88
C VAL A 70 -16.86 -12.47 18.29
N GLN A 71 -18.05 -12.97 18.56
CA GLN A 71 -18.73 -13.01 19.86
C GLN A 71 -18.86 -14.44 20.37
N ARG A 72 -19.15 -15.39 19.46
CA ARG A 72 -19.25 -16.82 19.75
C ARG A 72 -18.62 -17.64 18.65
N LEU A 73 -17.98 -18.73 19.04
CA LEU A 73 -17.46 -19.78 18.16
C LEU A 73 -17.97 -21.12 18.69
N ASP A 74 -18.72 -21.87 17.89
CA ASP A 74 -19.34 -23.15 18.25
C ASP A 74 -20.14 -23.08 19.58
N GLY A 75 -20.89 -21.97 19.77
CA GLY A 75 -21.67 -21.72 20.99
C GLY A 75 -20.87 -21.10 22.15
N GLN A 76 -19.54 -21.22 22.19
CA GLN A 76 -18.69 -20.67 23.26
C GLN A 76 -18.37 -19.19 23.04
N ARG A 77 -18.31 -18.41 24.12
CA ARG A 77 -17.89 -17.00 24.05
C ARG A 77 -16.41 -16.91 23.67
N ARG A 78 -16.12 -16.21 22.58
CA ARG A 78 -14.76 -15.96 22.09
C ARG A 78 -14.64 -14.48 21.70
N HIS A 79 -13.45 -13.91 21.89
CA HIS A 79 -13.16 -12.51 21.56
C HIS A 79 -11.97 -12.45 20.60
N GLY A 80 -12.19 -11.84 19.46
CA GLY A 80 -11.15 -11.68 18.43
C GLY A 80 -11.78 -11.23 17.13
N ARG A 81 -10.97 -11.19 16.08
CA ARG A 81 -11.41 -10.80 14.74
C ARG A 81 -11.11 -11.91 13.76
N THR A 82 -12.05 -12.16 12.85
CA THR A 82 -11.90 -13.16 11.78
C THR A 82 -12.33 -12.54 10.46
N GLU A 83 -11.57 -12.75 9.39
CA GLU A 83 -11.98 -12.35 8.04
C GLU A 83 -12.88 -13.46 7.46
N LEU A 84 -14.13 -13.12 7.15
CA LEU A 84 -15.03 -13.99 6.39
C LEU A 84 -14.73 -13.83 4.90
N GLN A 85 -14.71 -14.93 4.15
CA GLN A 85 -14.54 -14.94 2.70
C GLN A 85 -15.57 -15.86 2.06
N TRP A 86 -16.26 -15.39 1.01
CA TRP A 86 -17.22 -16.18 0.23
C TRP A 86 -17.16 -15.82 -1.26
N ARG A 87 -17.54 -16.77 -2.12
CA ARG A 87 -17.39 -16.60 -3.58
C ARG A 87 -18.52 -15.83 -4.24
N GLN A 88 -19.77 -16.02 -3.79
CA GLN A 88 -20.94 -15.38 -4.38
C GLN A 88 -21.29 -14.10 -3.64
N CYS A 89 -21.03 -12.94 -4.24
CA CYS A 89 -21.24 -11.61 -3.63
C CYS A 89 -22.71 -11.15 -3.65
N GLY A 90 -23.69 -12.04 -3.65
CA GLY A 90 -25.11 -11.68 -3.68
C GLY A 90 -25.59 -10.89 -2.45
N LEU A 91 -24.98 -11.13 -1.28
CA LEU A 91 -25.31 -10.43 -0.04
C LEU A 91 -24.22 -9.43 0.31
N SER A 92 -24.54 -8.15 0.24
CA SER A 92 -23.66 -7.06 0.68
C SER A 92 -23.78 -6.83 2.18
N LEU A 93 -22.94 -7.50 2.98
CA LEU A 93 -22.89 -7.30 4.42
C LEU A 93 -22.44 -5.87 4.76
N GLN A 94 -23.14 -5.26 5.71
CA GLN A 94 -22.90 -3.86 6.13
C GLN A 94 -22.32 -3.80 7.55
N GLN A 95 -21.57 -2.74 7.81
CA GLN A 95 -21.00 -2.49 9.13
C GLN A 95 -22.10 -2.50 10.21
N GLY A 96 -21.83 -3.18 11.31
CA GLY A 96 -22.72 -3.27 12.46
C GLY A 96 -23.65 -4.46 12.44
N TRP A 97 -23.94 -5.07 11.29
CA TRP A 97 -24.82 -6.24 11.22
C TRP A 97 -24.28 -7.41 12.05
N ARG A 98 -25.19 -8.14 12.66
CA ARG A 98 -24.86 -9.39 13.34
C ARG A 98 -25.15 -10.56 12.44
N VAL A 99 -24.14 -11.42 12.26
CA VAL A 99 -24.22 -12.52 11.31
C VAL A 99 -23.80 -13.83 11.96
N ARG A 100 -24.38 -14.91 11.45
CA ARG A 100 -23.97 -16.29 11.68
C ARG A 100 -23.33 -16.80 10.39
N ALA A 101 -22.10 -17.27 10.50
CA ALA A 101 -21.35 -17.80 9.37
C ALA A 101 -20.87 -19.21 9.70
N VAL A 102 -21.09 -20.15 8.80
CA VAL A 102 -20.61 -21.54 8.89
C VAL A 102 -19.57 -21.76 7.80
N GLY A 103 -18.47 -22.40 8.14
CA GLY A 103 -17.42 -22.66 7.16
C GLY A 103 -16.11 -23.18 7.76
N ASP A 104 -15.09 -23.25 6.93
CA ASP A 104 -13.77 -23.74 7.31
C ASP A 104 -12.93 -22.61 7.91
N LEU A 105 -12.58 -22.74 9.18
CA LEU A 105 -11.71 -21.81 9.89
C LEU A 105 -10.24 -22.20 9.67
N THR A 106 -9.49 -21.31 9.03
CA THR A 106 -8.09 -21.55 8.66
C THR A 106 -7.18 -20.40 9.09
N PRO A 107 -5.88 -20.66 9.33
CA PRO A 107 -4.93 -19.59 9.52
C PRO A 107 -4.76 -18.82 8.20
N PRO A 108 -4.60 -17.50 8.24
CA PRO A 108 -4.34 -16.73 7.02
C PRO A 108 -2.97 -17.08 6.46
N ALA A 109 -2.89 -17.24 5.14
CA ALA A 109 -1.63 -17.60 4.47
C ALA A 109 -0.57 -16.50 4.64
N PRO A 110 0.67 -16.88 4.99
CA PRO A 110 1.80 -15.95 5.04
C PRO A 110 2.16 -15.41 3.66
N GLY A 111 2.96 -14.38 3.61
CA GLY A 111 3.51 -13.84 2.36
C GLY A 111 4.43 -14.85 1.68
N ALA A 112 4.25 -15.05 0.39
CA ALA A 112 5.11 -15.93 -0.40
C ALA A 112 6.51 -15.35 -0.66
N HIS A 113 6.70 -14.06 -0.44
CA HIS A 113 7.97 -13.34 -0.62
C HIS A 113 7.91 -12.03 0.18
N PRO A 114 9.04 -11.47 0.67
CA PRO A 114 9.06 -10.20 1.40
C PRO A 114 8.39 -9.02 0.67
N PHE A 115 8.41 -9.03 -0.68
CA PHE A 115 7.72 -8.01 -1.48
C PHE A 115 6.24 -8.32 -1.75
N LEU A 116 5.78 -9.51 -1.36
CA LEU A 116 4.43 -10.03 -1.59
C LEU A 116 3.77 -10.38 -0.25
N PRO A 117 3.39 -9.36 0.56
CA PRO A 117 2.75 -9.63 1.84
C PRO A 117 1.48 -10.47 1.65
N GLY A 118 1.33 -11.45 2.52
CA GLY A 118 0.20 -12.36 2.50
C GLY A 118 -1.04 -11.82 3.21
N ALA A 119 -2.00 -12.72 3.38
CA ALA A 119 -3.18 -12.44 4.20
C ALA A 119 -2.80 -12.32 5.68
N ALA A 120 -1.80 -13.07 6.14
CA ALA A 120 -1.36 -13.07 7.53
C ALA A 120 -0.89 -11.68 7.99
N GLU A 121 0.02 -11.06 7.26
CA GLU A 121 0.58 -9.74 7.60
C GLU A 121 -0.50 -8.64 7.49
N ARG A 122 -1.34 -8.72 6.44
CA ARG A 122 -2.45 -7.78 6.23
C ARG A 122 -3.49 -7.86 7.35
N LEU A 123 -3.83 -9.07 7.79
CA LEU A 123 -4.84 -9.29 8.82
C LEU A 123 -4.29 -9.06 10.22
N ALA A 124 -3.04 -9.44 10.49
CA ALA A 124 -2.38 -9.14 11.76
C ALA A 124 -2.36 -7.63 12.07
N SER A 125 -2.12 -6.78 11.05
CA SER A 125 -2.21 -5.33 11.20
C SER A 125 -3.60 -4.81 11.57
N ARG A 126 -4.65 -5.63 11.36
CA ARG A 126 -6.04 -5.36 11.73
C ARG A 126 -6.49 -6.10 12.98
N GLY A 127 -5.57 -6.84 13.64
CA GLY A 127 -5.85 -7.66 14.82
C GLY A 127 -6.69 -8.90 14.51
N SER A 128 -6.48 -9.52 13.35
CA SER A 128 -7.14 -10.77 12.96
C SER A 128 -6.10 -11.82 12.58
N TRP A 129 -6.21 -13.03 13.12
CA TRP A 129 -5.28 -14.14 12.88
C TRP A 129 -5.97 -15.39 12.33
N SER A 130 -7.22 -15.24 11.91
CA SER A 130 -8.02 -16.32 11.35
C SER A 130 -8.82 -15.84 10.14
N GLN A 131 -9.10 -16.78 9.23
CA GLN A 131 -9.98 -16.61 8.07
C GLN A 131 -11.00 -17.73 8.07
N LEU A 132 -12.27 -17.40 7.82
CA LEU A 132 -13.35 -18.36 7.63
C LEU A 132 -13.74 -18.37 6.15
N ARG A 133 -13.59 -19.51 5.49
CA ARG A 133 -14.18 -19.75 4.17
C ARG A 133 -15.63 -20.14 4.35
N VAL A 134 -16.51 -19.20 4.09
CA VAL A 134 -17.93 -19.33 4.40
C VAL A 134 -18.62 -20.25 3.38
N SER A 135 -19.32 -21.27 3.89
CA SER A 135 -20.24 -22.11 3.12
C SER A 135 -21.69 -21.65 3.26
N GLN A 136 -22.08 -21.19 4.47
CA GLN A 136 -23.42 -20.67 4.75
C GLN A 136 -23.32 -19.36 5.52
N LEU A 137 -24.15 -18.39 5.15
CA LEU A 137 -24.15 -17.03 5.73
C LEU A 137 -25.59 -16.60 6.00
N GLU A 138 -25.87 -16.27 7.24
CA GLU A 138 -27.17 -15.84 7.72
C GLU A 138 -27.04 -14.50 8.43
N VAL A 139 -27.92 -13.55 8.14
CA VAL A 139 -28.00 -12.27 8.85
C VAL A 139 -29.00 -12.42 9.99
N LEU A 140 -28.51 -12.32 11.23
CA LEU A 140 -29.33 -12.45 12.43
C LEU A 140 -30.03 -11.13 12.77
N GLU A 141 -29.29 -10.02 12.72
CA GLU A 141 -29.79 -8.71 13.12
C GLU A 141 -29.21 -7.61 12.20
N ARG A 142 -30.03 -6.59 11.93
CA ARG A 142 -29.64 -5.38 11.17
C ARG A 142 -29.83 -4.15 12.05
N PRO A 143 -28.95 -3.92 13.05
CA PRO A 143 -29.08 -2.79 13.94
C PRO A 143 -28.93 -1.47 13.16
N TRP A 144 -29.58 -0.46 13.65
CA TRP A 144 -29.39 0.91 13.15
C TRP A 144 -27.97 1.39 13.42
N THR A 145 -27.27 1.89 12.40
CA THR A 145 -25.87 2.31 12.46
C THR A 145 -25.70 3.69 11.84
N PRO A 146 -26.16 4.77 12.53
CA PRO A 146 -26.31 6.10 11.91
C PRO A 146 -25.03 6.61 11.24
N LEU A 147 -23.88 6.43 11.87
CA LEU A 147 -22.60 6.87 11.31
C LEU A 147 -22.20 6.06 10.06
N ALA A 148 -22.38 4.74 10.08
CA ALA A 148 -22.07 3.89 8.93
C ALA A 148 -23.08 4.13 7.79
N ASP A 149 -24.35 4.35 8.13
CA ASP A 149 -25.40 4.68 7.18
C ASP A 149 -25.12 6.03 6.52
N ALA A 150 -24.75 7.06 7.28
CA ALA A 150 -24.36 8.37 6.76
C ALA A 150 -23.16 8.27 5.80
N ARG A 151 -22.11 7.51 6.16
CA ARG A 151 -20.95 7.29 5.27
C ARG A 151 -21.38 6.62 3.95
N ARG A 152 -22.25 5.62 4.03
CA ARG A 152 -22.78 4.93 2.84
C ARG A 152 -23.62 5.85 1.98
N SER A 153 -24.50 6.63 2.59
CA SER A 153 -25.35 7.59 1.89
C SER A 153 -24.50 8.64 1.18
N ILE A 154 -23.50 9.20 1.85
CA ILE A 154 -22.56 10.15 1.25
C ILE A 154 -21.83 9.51 0.05
N ALA A 155 -21.23 8.32 0.24
CA ALA A 155 -20.45 7.67 -0.81
C ALA A 155 -21.31 7.30 -2.02
N ARG A 156 -22.49 6.69 -1.78
CA ARG A 156 -23.43 6.31 -2.86
C ARG A 156 -24.06 7.52 -3.53
N GLY A 157 -24.52 8.50 -2.75
CA GLY A 157 -25.13 9.71 -3.29
C GLY A 157 -24.18 10.49 -4.19
N MET A 158 -22.93 10.67 -3.78
CA MET A 158 -21.92 11.33 -4.63
C MET A 158 -21.61 10.54 -5.89
N GLN A 159 -21.52 9.19 -5.80
CA GLN A 159 -21.30 8.34 -6.98
C GLN A 159 -22.50 8.32 -7.92
N GLN A 160 -23.72 8.39 -7.41
CA GLN A 160 -24.94 8.53 -8.23
C GLN A 160 -25.02 9.88 -8.92
N LEU A 161 -24.64 10.97 -8.24
CA LEU A 161 -24.67 12.33 -8.79
C LEU A 161 -23.59 12.61 -9.84
N ALA A 162 -22.36 12.10 -9.62
CA ALA A 162 -21.18 12.46 -10.43
C ALA A 162 -20.45 11.25 -11.06
N GLY A 163 -21.01 10.06 -10.97
CA GLY A 163 -20.43 8.83 -11.47
C GLY A 163 -19.34 8.22 -10.58
N PRO A 164 -18.84 7.02 -10.92
CA PRO A 164 -17.93 6.26 -10.07
C PRO A 164 -16.54 6.91 -9.89
N GLU A 165 -16.04 7.62 -10.89
CA GLU A 165 -14.72 8.28 -10.81
C GLU A 165 -14.81 9.63 -10.12
N ARG A 166 -15.60 10.56 -10.65
CA ARG A 166 -15.73 11.93 -10.10
C ARG A 166 -16.41 11.91 -8.74
N GLY A 167 -17.55 11.23 -8.63
CA GLY A 167 -18.26 11.08 -7.35
C GLY A 167 -17.47 10.26 -6.32
N GLY A 168 -16.74 9.23 -6.76
CA GLY A 168 -15.81 8.49 -5.92
C GLY A 168 -14.68 9.37 -5.38
N LEU A 169 -14.09 10.24 -6.22
CA LEU A 169 -13.07 11.22 -5.79
C LEU A 169 -13.64 12.19 -4.75
N LEU A 170 -14.83 12.78 -5.01
CA LEU A 170 -15.49 13.68 -4.07
C LEU A 170 -15.77 13.01 -2.72
N ALA A 171 -16.29 11.78 -2.74
CA ALA A 171 -16.49 10.99 -1.54
C ALA A 171 -15.18 10.68 -0.79
N ALA A 172 -14.09 10.42 -1.52
CA ALA A 172 -12.78 10.16 -0.92
C ALA A 172 -12.16 11.39 -0.25
N LEU A 173 -12.42 12.60 -0.76
CA LEU A 173 -11.97 13.85 -0.14
C LEU A 173 -12.64 14.09 1.24
N VAL A 174 -13.88 13.61 1.43
CA VAL A 174 -14.63 13.76 2.68
C VAL A 174 -14.39 12.59 3.64
N LEU A 175 -14.54 11.36 3.15
CA LEU A 175 -14.50 10.14 3.96
C LEU A 175 -13.10 9.52 4.04
N GLY A 176 -12.21 9.91 3.14
CA GLY A 176 -10.92 9.26 2.91
C GLY A 176 -11.04 8.01 2.01
N GLY A 177 -10.04 7.80 1.17
CA GLY A 177 -10.01 6.70 0.18
C GLY A 177 -9.97 5.28 0.78
N ALA A 178 -9.80 5.14 2.10
CA ALA A 178 -9.93 3.86 2.80
C ALA A 178 -11.40 3.43 2.99
N GLN A 179 -12.32 4.39 3.01
CA GLN A 179 -13.76 4.17 3.19
C GLN A 179 -14.53 4.07 1.87
N VAL A 180 -13.94 4.54 0.76
CA VAL A 180 -14.58 4.63 -0.55
C VAL A 180 -13.93 3.67 -1.53
N GLN A 181 -14.74 2.93 -2.30
CA GLN A 181 -14.22 2.11 -3.39
C GLN A 181 -13.99 2.99 -4.62
N LEU A 182 -12.71 3.28 -4.89
CA LEU A 182 -12.26 4.00 -6.08
C LEU A 182 -11.84 3.01 -7.18
N PRO A 183 -12.05 3.33 -8.46
CA PRO A 183 -11.45 2.58 -9.56
C PRO A 183 -9.92 2.47 -9.39
N GLU A 184 -9.38 1.28 -9.66
CA GLU A 184 -7.94 1.03 -9.47
C GLU A 184 -7.09 1.88 -10.42
N SER A 185 -7.58 2.15 -11.65
CA SER A 185 -6.95 3.06 -12.60
C SER A 185 -6.74 4.46 -12.01
N LEU A 186 -7.79 5.03 -11.43
CA LEU A 186 -7.74 6.34 -10.80
C LEU A 186 -6.76 6.37 -9.62
N ARG A 187 -6.84 5.35 -8.76
CA ARG A 187 -5.93 5.22 -7.61
C ARG A 187 -4.48 5.12 -8.05
N GLN A 188 -4.21 4.38 -9.13
CA GLN A 188 -2.88 4.24 -9.71
C GLN A 188 -2.37 5.57 -10.30
N SER A 189 -3.21 6.32 -11.03
CA SER A 189 -2.83 7.64 -11.58
C SER A 189 -2.44 8.62 -10.47
N PHE A 190 -3.21 8.67 -9.37
CA PHE A 190 -2.87 9.50 -8.20
C PHE A 190 -1.57 9.06 -7.53
N ARG A 191 -1.28 7.75 -7.50
CA ARG A 191 -0.03 7.22 -6.93
C ARG A 191 1.16 7.63 -7.79
N VAL A 192 1.09 7.44 -9.10
CA VAL A 192 2.15 7.75 -10.05
C VAL A 192 2.44 9.25 -10.11
N ALA A 193 1.40 10.09 -10.05
CA ALA A 193 1.54 11.55 -9.98
C ALA A 193 2.02 12.06 -8.61
N GLY A 194 2.10 11.21 -7.56
CA GLY A 194 2.52 11.62 -6.21
C GLY A 194 1.45 12.31 -5.37
N LEU A 195 0.19 12.18 -5.76
CA LEU A 195 -0.96 12.80 -5.12
C LEU A 195 -1.80 11.81 -4.27
N SER A 196 -1.24 10.63 -3.91
CA SER A 196 -1.93 9.65 -3.06
C SER A 196 -2.41 10.22 -1.72
N HIS A 197 -1.72 11.23 -1.19
CA HIS A 197 -2.10 11.92 0.05
C HIS A 197 -3.39 12.73 -0.09
N ALA A 198 -3.77 13.15 -1.30
CA ALA A 198 -5.05 13.83 -1.55
C ALA A 198 -6.25 12.87 -1.47
N LEU A 199 -6.05 11.58 -1.78
CA LEU A 199 -7.08 10.55 -1.60
C LEU A 199 -7.21 10.07 -0.16
N ALA A 200 -6.19 10.27 0.68
CA ALA A 200 -6.23 9.90 2.09
C ALA A 200 -6.79 11.05 2.93
N ALA A 201 -7.62 10.75 3.92
CA ALA A 201 -8.00 11.75 4.91
C ALA A 201 -6.74 12.26 5.62
N SER A 202 -6.45 13.55 5.48
CA SER A 202 -5.18 14.15 5.87
C SER A 202 -5.35 15.42 6.69
N GLY A 203 -4.22 15.89 7.26
CA GLY A 203 -4.19 17.18 7.96
C GLY A 203 -4.57 18.38 7.09
N PHE A 204 -4.35 18.31 5.77
CA PHE A 204 -4.78 19.33 4.82
C PHE A 204 -6.32 19.46 4.83
N HIS A 205 -7.05 18.35 4.67
CA HIS A 205 -8.52 18.35 4.66
C HIS A 205 -9.07 18.88 5.98
N LEU A 206 -8.47 18.49 7.12
CA LEU A 206 -8.85 19.01 8.42
C LEU A 206 -8.57 20.51 8.54
N SER A 207 -7.43 21.00 8.05
CA SER A 207 -7.09 22.43 8.09
C SER A 207 -8.06 23.26 7.27
N VAL A 208 -8.46 22.77 6.09
CA VAL A 208 -9.46 23.41 5.24
C VAL A 208 -10.84 23.46 5.94
N LEU A 209 -11.27 22.32 6.50
CA LEU A 209 -12.53 22.23 7.24
C LEU A 209 -12.53 23.13 8.48
N LEU A 210 -11.46 23.09 9.29
CA LEU A 210 -11.34 23.89 10.50
C LEU A 210 -11.24 25.38 10.18
N GLY A 211 -10.54 25.75 9.11
CA GLY A 211 -10.48 27.12 8.61
C GLY A 211 -11.86 27.65 8.22
N ALA A 212 -12.64 26.86 7.48
CA ALA A 212 -14.02 27.20 7.13
C ALA A 212 -14.93 27.30 8.37
N ALA A 213 -14.85 26.32 9.27
CA ALA A 213 -15.61 26.30 10.52
C ALA A 213 -15.34 27.52 11.40
N LEU A 214 -14.06 27.90 11.57
CA LEU A 214 -13.67 29.09 12.33
C LEU A 214 -14.06 30.39 11.62
N SER A 215 -14.08 30.42 10.30
CA SER A 215 -14.54 31.58 9.52
C SER A 215 -16.05 31.79 9.65
N LEU A 216 -16.85 30.72 9.59
CA LEU A 216 -18.30 30.77 9.85
C LEU A 216 -18.59 31.13 11.29
N GLY A 217 -17.78 30.63 12.23
CA GLY A 217 -17.91 30.91 13.65
C GLY A 217 -17.45 32.31 14.09
N ARG A 218 -16.99 33.20 13.20
CA ARG A 218 -16.49 34.53 13.57
C ARG A 218 -17.56 35.41 14.22
N LEU A 219 -18.81 35.23 13.83
CA LEU A 219 -19.97 35.96 14.37
C LEU A 219 -20.44 35.41 15.70
N LEU A 220 -19.94 34.25 16.13
CA LEU A 220 -20.32 33.61 17.39
C LEU A 220 -19.44 34.08 18.55
N PRO A 221 -19.97 34.07 19.79
CA PRO A 221 -19.17 34.28 20.98
C PRO A 221 -18.06 33.20 21.07
N ARG A 222 -17.03 33.46 21.88
CA ARG A 222 -15.85 32.59 22.01
C ARG A 222 -16.23 31.11 22.24
N SER A 223 -17.18 30.85 23.12
CA SER A 223 -17.70 29.49 23.42
C SER A 223 -18.33 28.82 22.19
N GLY A 224 -19.14 29.56 21.44
CA GLY A 224 -19.78 29.08 20.21
C GLY A 224 -18.78 28.77 19.12
N ARG A 225 -17.74 29.61 18.95
CA ARG A 225 -16.66 29.37 18.01
C ARG A 225 -15.86 28.12 18.37
N LEU A 226 -15.57 27.90 19.66
CA LEU A 226 -14.92 26.68 20.13
C LEU A 226 -15.80 25.44 19.94
N ALA A 227 -17.09 25.53 20.17
CA ALA A 227 -18.03 24.45 19.94
C ALA A 227 -18.09 24.05 18.46
N VAL A 228 -18.14 25.02 17.55
CA VAL A 228 -18.10 24.76 16.08
C VAL A 228 -16.79 24.10 15.67
N ALA A 229 -15.67 24.56 16.20
CA ALA A 229 -14.36 23.95 15.92
C ALA A 229 -14.28 22.51 16.47
N ALA A 230 -14.74 22.28 17.69
CA ALA A 230 -14.77 20.95 18.30
C ALA A 230 -15.70 20.00 17.53
N LEU A 231 -16.86 20.47 17.09
CA LEU A 231 -17.78 19.71 16.24
C LEU A 231 -17.15 19.35 14.88
N ALA A 232 -16.41 20.28 14.26
CA ALA A 232 -15.69 20.02 13.01
C ALA A 232 -14.60 18.94 13.20
N LEU A 233 -13.81 19.02 14.28
CA LEU A 233 -12.80 18.02 14.63
C LEU A 233 -13.40 16.64 14.89
N ALA A 234 -14.47 16.58 15.69
CA ALA A 234 -15.18 15.34 16.02
C ALA A 234 -15.86 14.75 14.77
N GLY A 235 -16.55 15.57 13.99
CA GLY A 235 -17.19 15.15 12.75
C GLY A 235 -16.20 14.59 11.74
N PHE A 236 -15.05 15.25 11.57
CA PHE A 236 -13.99 14.76 10.70
C PHE A 236 -13.45 13.40 11.17
N LEU A 237 -13.17 13.24 12.47
CA LEU A 237 -12.72 11.97 13.04
C LEU A 237 -13.77 10.87 12.86
N MET A 238 -15.03 11.18 13.12
CA MET A 238 -16.12 10.23 12.95
C MET A 238 -16.30 9.82 11.48
N LEU A 239 -16.29 10.75 10.53
CA LEU A 239 -16.50 10.46 9.11
C LEU A 239 -15.30 9.73 8.49
N ALA A 240 -14.08 10.20 8.70
CA ALA A 240 -12.87 9.60 8.12
C ALA A 240 -12.43 8.31 8.84
N GLY A 241 -12.80 8.14 10.11
CA GLY A 241 -12.40 7.04 10.97
C GLY A 241 -11.04 7.24 11.65
N PRO A 242 -10.73 6.44 12.69
CA PRO A 242 -9.54 6.61 13.54
C PRO A 242 -8.26 6.08 12.87
N GLN A 243 -7.92 6.59 11.68
CA GLN A 243 -6.65 6.33 11.03
C GLN A 243 -5.54 7.15 11.70
N PRO A 244 -4.27 6.65 11.76
CA PRO A 244 -3.18 7.38 12.44
C PRO A 244 -2.97 8.81 11.95
N SER A 245 -3.12 9.06 10.63
CA SER A 245 -3.00 10.40 10.03
C SER A 245 -4.13 11.34 10.47
N VAL A 246 -5.35 10.81 10.58
CA VAL A 246 -6.54 11.55 11.02
C VAL A 246 -6.45 11.88 12.51
N VAL A 247 -6.15 10.87 13.34
CA VAL A 247 -6.01 11.05 14.80
C VAL A 247 -4.91 12.08 15.11
N ARG A 248 -3.75 12.00 14.44
CA ARG A 248 -2.68 12.98 14.59
C ARG A 248 -3.18 14.39 14.24
N ALA A 249 -3.86 14.55 13.11
CA ALA A 249 -4.34 15.85 12.67
C ALA A 249 -5.36 16.45 13.64
N VAL A 250 -6.30 15.64 14.13
CA VAL A 250 -7.32 16.07 15.11
C VAL A 250 -6.68 16.44 16.44
N LEU A 251 -5.76 15.64 16.97
CA LEU A 251 -5.06 15.95 18.22
C LEU A 251 -4.23 17.24 18.09
N MET A 252 -3.44 17.37 17.02
CA MET A 252 -2.65 18.59 16.79
C MET A 252 -3.53 19.81 16.59
N GLY A 253 -4.62 19.69 15.82
CA GLY A 253 -5.58 20.78 15.63
C GLY A 253 -6.27 21.20 16.91
N GLY A 254 -6.68 20.24 17.73
CA GLY A 254 -7.28 20.48 19.05
C GLY A 254 -6.31 21.15 20.03
N ILE A 255 -5.08 20.62 20.15
CA ILE A 255 -4.05 21.20 21.01
C ILE A 255 -3.70 22.63 20.55
N ALA A 256 -3.51 22.84 19.24
CA ALA A 256 -3.22 24.16 18.69
C ALA A 256 -4.34 25.17 18.96
N LEU A 257 -5.60 24.72 18.85
CA LEU A 257 -6.76 25.53 19.18
C LEU A 257 -6.79 25.92 20.66
N LEU A 258 -6.56 24.97 21.58
CA LEU A 258 -6.52 25.22 23.01
C LEU A 258 -5.42 26.21 23.39
N ILE A 259 -4.20 26.02 22.89
CA ILE A 259 -3.07 26.93 23.14
C ILE A 259 -3.36 28.33 22.62
N ARG A 260 -3.93 28.44 21.40
CA ARG A 260 -4.34 29.73 20.83
C ARG A 260 -5.35 30.46 21.71
N GLU A 261 -6.32 29.74 22.24
CA GLU A 261 -7.35 30.32 23.09
C GLU A 261 -6.83 30.66 24.51
N SER A 262 -5.76 30.03 24.95
CA SER A 262 -5.06 30.40 26.21
C SER A 262 -4.17 31.65 26.04
N GLY A 263 -4.09 32.23 24.84
CA GLY A 263 -3.24 33.39 24.56
C GLY A 263 -1.73 33.07 24.46
N GLU A 264 -1.37 31.78 24.55
CA GLU A 264 0.02 31.34 24.46
C GLU A 264 0.47 31.11 23.02
N ARG A 265 1.80 31.22 22.80
CA ARG A 265 2.40 30.90 21.51
C ARG A 265 2.72 29.40 21.41
N SER A 266 2.03 28.69 20.54
CA SER A 266 2.32 27.28 20.30
C SER A 266 3.67 27.10 19.57
N ARG A 267 4.49 26.17 20.07
CA ARG A 267 5.66 25.67 19.34
C ARG A 267 5.22 24.42 18.59
N GLY A 268 5.00 24.56 17.28
CA GLY A 268 4.45 23.48 16.45
C GLY A 268 5.18 22.15 16.58
N PHE A 269 6.51 22.14 16.67
CA PHE A 269 7.29 20.91 16.87
C PHE A 269 7.06 20.26 18.24
N GLY A 270 6.88 21.05 19.30
CA GLY A 270 6.52 20.52 20.64
C GLY A 270 5.14 19.86 20.62
N VAL A 271 4.16 20.49 19.96
CA VAL A 271 2.81 19.92 19.77
C VAL A 271 2.87 18.61 18.99
N LEU A 272 3.70 18.55 17.94
CA LEU A 272 3.93 17.30 17.20
C LEU A 272 4.46 16.19 18.10
N LEU A 273 5.54 16.46 18.85
CA LEU A 273 6.14 15.45 19.73
C LEU A 273 5.17 14.99 20.83
N LEU A 274 4.43 15.92 21.45
CA LEU A 274 3.39 15.57 22.42
C LEU A 274 2.33 14.65 21.82
N THR A 275 1.86 14.99 20.63
CA THR A 275 0.85 14.18 19.91
C THR A 275 1.38 12.79 19.56
N LEU A 276 2.60 12.69 19.00
CA LEU A 276 3.18 11.41 18.60
C LEU A 276 3.47 10.51 19.81
N ASN A 277 3.97 11.08 20.91
CA ASN A 277 4.18 10.35 22.15
C ASN A 277 2.85 9.82 22.72
N GLY A 278 1.81 10.65 22.78
CA GLY A 278 0.49 10.23 23.23
C GLY A 278 -0.10 9.12 22.36
N MET A 279 0.04 9.22 21.05
CA MET A 279 -0.43 8.18 20.12
C MET A 279 0.30 6.84 20.33
N LEU A 280 1.63 6.85 20.52
CA LEU A 280 2.42 5.64 20.73
C LEU A 280 2.22 5.03 22.12
N LEU A 281 1.94 5.84 23.13
CA LEU A 281 1.58 5.36 24.47
C LEU A 281 0.24 4.61 24.45
N LEU A 282 -0.76 5.16 23.75
CA LEU A 282 -2.09 4.55 23.63
C LEU A 282 -2.12 3.35 22.69
N HIS A 283 -1.40 3.43 21.58
CA HIS A 283 -1.38 2.40 20.54
C HIS A 283 0.02 2.15 19.99
N PRO A 284 0.86 1.38 20.68
CA PRO A 284 2.24 1.10 20.26
C PRO A 284 2.35 0.47 18.86
N ALA A 285 1.32 -0.28 18.44
CA ALA A 285 1.25 -0.89 17.11
C ALA A 285 1.27 0.13 15.95
N TRP A 286 0.90 1.39 16.20
CA TRP A 286 0.97 2.43 15.17
C TRP A 286 2.39 2.76 14.74
N ALA A 287 3.42 2.47 15.55
CA ALA A 287 4.81 2.59 15.14
C ALA A 287 5.12 1.83 13.84
N ARG A 288 4.45 0.70 13.60
CA ARG A 288 4.60 -0.13 12.40
C ARG A 288 3.69 0.31 11.24
N SER A 289 2.79 1.24 11.47
CA SER A 289 1.88 1.75 10.43
C SER A 289 2.61 2.69 9.47
N ILE A 290 2.59 2.36 8.18
CA ILE A 290 3.15 3.21 7.12
C ILE A 290 2.53 4.61 7.15
N GLY A 291 1.21 4.70 7.38
CA GLY A 291 0.51 5.98 7.48
C GLY A 291 0.99 6.84 8.66
N PHE A 292 1.29 6.23 9.80
CA PHE A 292 1.87 6.94 10.95
C PHE A 292 3.27 7.47 10.62
N GLN A 293 4.15 6.60 10.11
CA GLN A 293 5.54 6.94 9.81
C GLN A 293 5.65 8.07 8.77
N LEU A 294 4.94 7.94 7.64
CA LEU A 294 4.95 8.96 6.60
C LEU A 294 4.33 10.28 7.07
N SER A 295 3.25 10.21 7.84
CA SER A 295 2.57 11.39 8.37
C SER A 295 3.42 12.14 9.40
N ALA A 296 4.11 11.42 10.29
CA ALA A 296 5.04 11.99 11.27
C ALA A 296 6.24 12.65 10.57
N ALA A 297 6.87 11.94 9.62
CA ALA A 297 8.01 12.46 8.87
C ALA A 297 7.64 13.70 8.04
N ALA A 298 6.54 13.66 7.29
CA ALA A 298 6.08 14.82 6.52
C ALA A 298 5.84 16.04 7.41
N THR A 299 5.16 15.86 8.55
CA THR A 299 4.87 16.98 9.46
C THR A 299 6.13 17.53 10.12
N ALA A 300 7.08 16.66 10.51
CA ALA A 300 8.39 17.10 10.99
C ALA A 300 9.11 17.94 9.91
N GLY A 301 9.09 17.51 8.67
CA GLY A 301 9.65 18.25 7.53
C GLY A 301 9.02 19.63 7.35
N LEU A 302 7.69 19.70 7.43
CA LEU A 302 6.96 20.97 7.32
C LEU A 302 7.32 21.94 8.43
N MET A 303 7.60 21.46 9.64
CA MET A 303 7.91 22.33 10.78
C MET A 303 9.39 22.72 10.86
N LEU A 304 10.29 21.80 10.51
CA LEU A 304 11.73 22.00 10.69
C LEU A 304 12.42 22.57 9.43
N THR A 305 11.98 22.13 8.25
CA THR A 305 12.67 22.41 6.99
C THR A 305 11.94 23.42 6.12
N ALA A 306 10.59 23.35 6.01
CA ALA A 306 9.84 24.19 5.08
C ALA A 306 10.05 25.71 5.33
N PRO A 307 10.07 26.26 6.57
CA PRO A 307 10.26 27.71 6.77
C PRO A 307 11.63 28.19 6.32
N ARG A 308 12.68 27.37 6.49
CA ARG A 308 14.04 27.70 6.04
C ARG A 308 14.16 27.66 4.52
N LEU A 309 13.55 26.63 3.93
CA LEU A 309 13.52 26.47 2.47
C LEU A 309 12.75 27.61 1.81
N GLU A 310 11.62 28.01 2.40
CA GLU A 310 10.84 29.16 1.95
C GLU A 310 11.66 30.44 1.98
N GLN A 311 12.34 30.74 3.08
CA GLN A 311 13.23 31.91 3.20
C GLN A 311 14.37 31.87 2.15
N ALA A 312 14.96 30.69 1.91
CA ALA A 312 16.00 30.54 0.89
C ALA A 312 15.45 30.76 -0.53
N LEU A 313 14.23 30.26 -0.81
CA LEU A 313 13.56 30.47 -2.09
C LEU A 313 13.17 31.94 -2.30
N VAL A 314 12.63 32.62 -1.29
CA VAL A 314 12.30 34.06 -1.36
C VAL A 314 13.53 34.91 -1.68
N ARG A 315 14.71 34.52 -1.17
CA ARG A 315 15.99 35.25 -1.47
C ARG A 315 16.49 34.98 -2.90
N ARG A 316 16.23 33.79 -3.46
CA ARG A 316 16.75 33.36 -4.78
C ARG A 316 15.79 33.65 -5.93
N LEU A 317 14.47 33.63 -5.66
CA LEU A 317 13.46 33.84 -6.69
C LEU A 317 13.34 35.33 -7.07
N PRO A 318 13.14 35.63 -8.35
CA PRO A 318 12.78 36.97 -8.79
C PRO A 318 11.55 37.50 -8.05
N ARG A 319 11.45 38.80 -7.82
CA ARG A 319 10.35 39.44 -7.07
C ARG A 319 8.96 38.98 -7.54
N ARG A 320 8.78 38.82 -8.86
CA ARG A 320 7.50 38.37 -9.46
C ARG A 320 7.12 36.92 -9.13
N CYS A 321 8.10 36.07 -8.78
CA CYS A 321 7.91 34.65 -8.51
C CYS A 321 7.97 34.30 -7.01
N ARG A 322 8.14 35.27 -6.10
CA ARG A 322 8.26 34.99 -4.65
C ARG A 322 7.02 34.36 -4.03
N TRP A 323 5.85 34.55 -4.61
CA TRP A 323 4.62 33.90 -4.20
C TRP A 323 4.66 32.37 -4.38
N LEU A 324 5.54 31.86 -5.25
CA LEU A 324 5.76 30.41 -5.41
C LEU A 324 6.59 29.80 -4.26
N ALA A 325 7.27 30.59 -3.45
CA ALA A 325 8.16 30.08 -2.41
C ALA A 325 7.43 29.15 -1.41
N PRO A 326 6.28 29.51 -0.81
CA PRO A 326 5.53 28.60 0.06
C PRO A 326 4.96 27.39 -0.71
N ALA A 327 4.51 27.57 -1.95
CA ALA A 327 3.97 26.51 -2.78
C ALA A 327 5.02 25.44 -3.18
N LEU A 328 6.30 25.83 -3.24
CA LEU A 328 7.43 24.94 -3.51
C LEU A 328 8.02 24.36 -2.22
N SER A 329 8.18 25.16 -1.17
CA SER A 329 8.87 24.76 0.06
C SER A 329 8.12 23.64 0.80
N VAL A 330 6.79 23.69 0.84
CA VAL A 330 5.94 22.73 1.53
C VAL A 330 6.07 21.32 0.92
N PRO A 331 5.80 21.10 -0.39
CA PRO A 331 5.94 19.77 -0.98
C PRO A 331 7.39 19.27 -0.99
N LEU A 332 8.38 20.15 -1.24
CA LEU A 332 9.79 19.76 -1.22
C LEU A 332 10.25 19.27 0.16
N ALA A 333 9.88 19.99 1.22
CA ALA A 333 10.21 19.57 2.58
C ALA A 333 9.54 18.22 2.94
N ALA A 334 8.24 18.07 2.62
CA ALA A 334 7.52 16.83 2.87
C ALA A 334 8.12 15.66 2.08
N MET A 335 8.43 15.86 0.78
CA MET A 335 9.05 14.84 -0.07
C MET A 335 10.42 14.41 0.46
N ALA A 336 11.29 15.36 0.82
CA ALA A 336 12.63 15.05 1.31
C ALA A 336 12.61 14.22 2.61
N TRP A 337 11.71 14.54 3.54
CA TRP A 337 11.58 13.80 4.81
C TRP A 337 10.91 12.44 4.64
N THR A 338 10.02 12.29 3.67
CA THR A 338 9.32 11.02 3.42
C THR A 338 10.05 10.11 2.45
N LEU A 339 11.01 10.62 1.67
CA LEU A 339 11.71 9.86 0.62
C LEU A 339 12.32 8.53 1.11
N PRO A 340 13.10 8.49 2.23
CA PRO A 340 13.64 7.23 2.72
C PRO A 340 12.56 6.19 3.02
N LEU A 341 11.46 6.62 3.66
CA LEU A 341 10.34 5.75 4.00
C LEU A 341 9.54 5.32 2.76
N GLN A 342 9.38 6.20 1.76
CA GLN A 342 8.72 5.85 0.50
C GLN A 342 9.50 4.76 -0.24
N LEU A 343 10.82 4.90 -0.32
CA LEU A 343 11.68 3.89 -0.94
C LEU A 343 11.61 2.55 -0.18
N LEU A 344 11.68 2.59 1.15
CA LEU A 344 11.59 1.39 1.98
C LEU A 344 10.28 0.61 1.78
N HIS A 345 9.16 1.32 1.80
CA HIS A 345 7.84 0.68 1.78
C HIS A 345 7.32 0.38 0.37
N PHE A 346 7.60 1.26 -0.59
CA PHE A 346 7.03 1.16 -1.94
C PHE A 346 8.06 0.81 -3.01
N GLY A 347 9.36 1.03 -2.77
CA GLY A 347 10.41 0.80 -3.77
C GLY A 347 10.29 1.72 -4.99
N SER A 348 9.62 2.84 -4.83
CA SER A 348 9.38 3.78 -5.93
C SER A 348 9.11 5.19 -5.39
N THR A 349 9.42 6.18 -6.22
CA THR A 349 9.09 7.58 -5.94
C THR A 349 8.52 8.26 -7.20
N PRO A 350 7.49 9.10 -7.06
CA PRO A 350 6.95 9.85 -8.18
C PRO A 350 7.90 10.99 -8.57
N LEU A 351 8.34 10.99 -9.83
CA LEU A 351 9.30 11.98 -10.31
C LEU A 351 8.67 13.38 -10.44
N TYR A 352 7.41 13.41 -10.88
CA TYR A 352 6.68 14.66 -11.12
C TYR A 352 5.76 15.07 -9.97
N ALA A 353 6.04 14.60 -8.75
CA ALA A 353 5.23 14.96 -7.59
C ALA A 353 5.22 16.47 -7.31
N LEU A 354 6.34 17.17 -7.54
CA LEU A 354 6.40 18.62 -7.31
C LEU A 354 5.49 19.41 -8.26
N PRO A 355 5.60 19.32 -9.61
CA PRO A 355 4.67 19.97 -10.52
C PRO A 355 3.23 19.49 -10.32
N ALA A 356 2.99 18.21 -10.04
CA ALA A 356 1.66 17.71 -9.76
C ALA A 356 1.01 18.38 -8.54
N ASN A 357 1.76 18.52 -7.45
CA ASN A 357 1.29 19.23 -6.25
C ASN A 357 1.03 20.71 -6.52
N LEU A 358 1.92 21.38 -7.25
CA LEU A 358 1.78 22.81 -7.58
C LEU A 358 0.52 23.08 -8.40
N LEU A 359 0.24 22.23 -9.40
CA LEU A 359 -0.93 22.36 -10.28
C LEU A 359 -2.22 21.90 -9.60
N ALA A 360 -2.17 20.89 -8.74
CA ALA A 360 -3.35 20.38 -8.03
C ALA A 360 -3.75 21.24 -6.82
N ALA A 361 -2.80 21.90 -6.14
CA ALA A 361 -3.05 22.64 -4.90
C ALA A 361 -4.18 23.67 -5.00
N PRO A 362 -4.28 24.51 -6.05
CA PRO A 362 -5.36 25.50 -6.18
C PRO A 362 -6.75 24.85 -6.36
N LEU A 363 -6.80 23.61 -6.88
CA LEU A 363 -8.04 22.87 -7.10
C LEU A 363 -8.50 22.11 -5.84
N LEU A 364 -7.55 21.65 -5.01
CA LEU A 364 -7.84 20.75 -3.89
C LEU A 364 -8.64 21.43 -2.77
N ALA A 365 -8.33 22.69 -2.43
CA ALA A 365 -9.01 23.38 -1.34
C ALA A 365 -10.51 23.67 -1.68
N PRO A 366 -10.85 24.33 -2.80
CA PRO A 366 -12.23 24.56 -3.18
C PRO A 366 -12.98 23.24 -3.41
N LEU A 367 -12.32 22.23 -4.00
CA LEU A 367 -12.94 20.92 -4.22
C LEU A 367 -13.25 20.20 -2.90
N THR A 368 -12.37 20.31 -1.90
CA THR A 368 -12.60 19.73 -0.57
C THR A 368 -13.77 20.41 0.13
N LEU A 369 -13.85 21.75 0.11
CA LEU A 369 -14.96 22.48 0.71
C LEU A 369 -16.29 22.18 0.02
N SER A 370 -16.31 22.20 -1.31
CA SER A 370 -17.50 21.87 -2.09
C SER A 370 -17.94 20.42 -1.87
N ALA A 371 -16.98 19.47 -1.77
CA ALA A 371 -17.29 18.08 -1.47
C ALA A 371 -17.90 17.92 -0.07
N ILE A 372 -17.40 18.65 0.94
CA ILE A 372 -17.98 18.64 2.30
C ILE A 372 -19.40 19.22 2.28
N ALA A 373 -19.62 20.36 1.61
CA ALA A 373 -20.95 20.95 1.47
C ALA A 373 -21.92 20.01 0.75
N LEU A 374 -21.47 19.36 -0.33
CA LEU A 374 -22.25 18.38 -1.07
C LEU A 374 -22.55 17.12 -0.22
N ALA A 375 -21.60 16.67 0.62
CA ALA A 375 -21.81 15.56 1.54
C ALA A 375 -22.92 15.84 2.56
N LEU A 376 -22.92 17.05 3.12
CA LEU A 376 -24.00 17.50 4.01
C LEU A 376 -25.32 17.60 3.25
N GLY A 377 -25.31 18.12 2.02
CA GLY A 377 -26.47 18.18 1.15
C GLY A 377 -27.09 16.80 0.89
N VAL A 378 -26.27 15.79 0.57
CA VAL A 378 -26.72 14.41 0.32
C VAL A 378 -27.50 13.82 1.52
N LEU A 379 -27.22 14.26 2.73
CA LEU A 379 -27.91 13.79 3.94
C LEU A 379 -29.25 14.47 4.19
N VAL A 380 -29.48 15.66 3.59
CA VAL A 380 -30.62 16.51 3.98
C VAL A 380 -31.50 16.91 2.78
N LEU A 381 -30.90 17.13 1.59
CA LEU A 381 -31.57 17.71 0.45
C LEU A 381 -32.07 16.66 -0.57
N PRO A 382 -33.13 16.93 -1.30
CA PRO A 382 -33.60 16.05 -2.39
C PRO A 382 -32.59 16.02 -3.54
N THR A 383 -32.54 14.88 -4.24
CA THR A 383 -31.55 14.57 -5.29
C THR A 383 -31.60 15.54 -6.48
N GLY A 384 -32.78 16.03 -6.87
CA GLY A 384 -32.93 16.96 -7.99
C GLY A 384 -32.21 18.30 -7.77
N PHE A 385 -32.33 18.87 -6.59
CA PHE A 385 -31.64 20.10 -6.21
C PHE A 385 -30.12 19.90 -6.14
N LEU A 386 -29.69 18.73 -5.65
CA LEU A 386 -28.28 18.38 -5.53
C LEU A 386 -27.61 18.19 -6.90
N GLN A 387 -28.33 17.77 -7.93
CA GLN A 387 -27.79 17.65 -9.28
C GLN A 387 -27.28 18.99 -9.83
N LEU A 388 -28.06 20.06 -9.60
CA LEU A 388 -27.68 21.42 -10.01
C LEU A 388 -26.42 21.89 -9.28
N LEU A 389 -26.36 21.69 -7.96
CA LEU A 389 -25.20 22.06 -7.15
C LEU A 389 -23.97 21.19 -7.44
N CYS A 390 -24.18 19.95 -7.80
CA CYS A 390 -23.11 19.01 -8.10
C CYS A 390 -22.42 19.31 -9.46
N TRP A 391 -23.13 19.90 -10.41
CA TRP A 391 -22.61 20.12 -11.77
C TRP A 391 -21.25 20.87 -11.80
N PRO A 392 -21.08 22.05 -11.19
CA PRO A 392 -19.78 22.72 -11.18
C PRO A 392 -18.70 21.94 -10.40
N VAL A 393 -19.08 21.28 -9.31
CA VAL A 393 -18.17 20.51 -8.46
C VAL A 393 -17.63 19.27 -9.21
N GLN A 394 -18.51 18.58 -9.94
CA GLN A 394 -18.08 17.43 -10.75
C GLN A 394 -17.18 17.83 -11.93
N GLN A 395 -17.35 19.03 -12.51
CA GLN A 395 -16.43 19.52 -13.54
C GLN A 395 -15.05 19.81 -12.96
N LEU A 396 -15.00 20.44 -11.81
CA LEU A 396 -13.73 20.69 -11.09
C LEU A 396 -13.04 19.38 -10.72
N ALA A 397 -13.79 18.36 -10.26
CA ALA A 397 -13.27 17.01 -10.03
C ALA A 397 -12.75 16.37 -11.32
N GLY A 398 -13.46 16.57 -12.44
CA GLY A 398 -13.04 16.11 -13.76
C GLY A 398 -11.72 16.73 -14.21
N VAL A 399 -11.55 18.06 -14.03
CA VAL A 399 -10.29 18.76 -14.33
C VAL A 399 -9.14 18.17 -13.51
N LEU A 400 -9.33 17.93 -12.21
CA LEU A 400 -8.29 17.31 -11.37
C LEU A 400 -7.95 15.89 -11.85
N ILE A 401 -8.95 15.07 -12.21
CA ILE A 401 -8.72 13.71 -12.73
C ILE A 401 -7.92 13.76 -14.05
N VAL A 402 -8.30 14.63 -14.98
CA VAL A 402 -7.61 14.80 -16.27
C VAL A 402 -6.16 15.24 -16.03
N LEU A 403 -5.94 16.23 -15.17
CA LEU A 403 -4.61 16.72 -14.81
C LEU A 403 -3.73 15.60 -14.24
N VAL A 404 -4.25 14.84 -13.29
CA VAL A 404 -3.51 13.72 -12.64
C VAL A 404 -3.22 12.61 -13.65
N SER A 405 -4.19 12.26 -14.50
CA SER A 405 -4.01 11.24 -15.54
C SER A 405 -2.98 11.67 -16.58
N TRP A 406 -3.00 12.94 -16.98
CA TRP A 406 -2.02 13.52 -17.90
C TRP A 406 -0.60 13.47 -17.33
N ILE A 407 -0.38 13.94 -16.09
CA ILE A 407 0.95 13.88 -15.44
C ILE A 407 1.40 12.42 -15.24
N SER A 408 0.49 11.51 -14.89
CA SER A 408 0.81 10.10 -14.70
C SER A 408 1.22 9.38 -16.00
N SER A 409 0.87 9.92 -17.17
CA SER A 409 1.25 9.40 -18.47
C SER A 409 2.62 9.89 -18.98
N TRP A 410 3.25 10.84 -18.28
CA TRP A 410 4.56 11.36 -18.67
C TRP A 410 5.65 10.28 -18.58
N PRO A 411 6.69 10.36 -19.43
CA PRO A 411 7.79 9.40 -19.40
C PRO A 411 8.44 9.34 -18.03
N ALA A 412 8.73 8.13 -17.54
CA ALA A 412 9.34 7.91 -16.23
C ALA A 412 8.60 8.58 -15.05
N ALA A 413 7.27 8.76 -15.13
CA ALA A 413 6.47 9.42 -14.10
C ALA A 413 6.67 8.81 -12.69
N GLN A 414 7.00 7.54 -12.63
CA GLN A 414 7.39 6.84 -11.42
C GLN A 414 8.79 6.23 -11.59
N LEU A 415 9.73 6.64 -10.75
CA LEU A 415 11.04 6.03 -10.67
C LEU A 415 10.95 4.78 -9.80
N LEU A 416 11.04 3.60 -10.41
CA LEU A 416 11.09 2.31 -9.73
C LEU A 416 12.55 2.01 -9.36
N THR A 417 12.85 2.07 -8.06
CA THR A 417 14.17 1.71 -7.52
C THR A 417 14.23 0.28 -7.00
N GLY A 418 13.07 -0.39 -6.94
CA GLY A 418 12.92 -1.60 -6.13
C GLY A 418 12.92 -1.27 -4.63
N ARG A 419 12.51 -2.23 -3.82
CA ARG A 419 12.52 -2.05 -2.35
C ARG A 419 13.93 -2.30 -1.81
N PRO A 420 14.61 -1.28 -1.29
CA PRO A 420 15.93 -1.44 -0.71
C PRO A 420 15.83 -2.20 0.63
N GLN A 421 16.94 -2.78 1.04
CA GLN A 421 17.09 -3.26 2.42
C GLN A 421 17.09 -2.07 3.40
N LEU A 422 16.90 -2.34 4.69
CA LEU A 422 16.80 -1.28 5.70
C LEU A 422 18.07 -0.43 5.81
N TRP A 423 19.25 -1.05 5.73
CA TRP A 423 20.53 -0.34 5.93
C TRP A 423 20.86 0.72 4.85
N PRO A 424 20.59 0.54 3.52
CA PRO A 424 20.78 1.62 2.56
C PRO A 424 19.82 2.80 2.79
N VAL A 425 18.62 2.51 3.29
CA VAL A 425 17.63 3.54 3.64
C VAL A 425 18.10 4.37 4.83
N LEU A 426 18.68 3.73 5.84
CA LEU A 426 19.27 4.44 7.00
C LEU A 426 20.45 5.31 6.58
N LEU A 427 21.32 4.82 5.69
CA LEU A 427 22.41 5.62 5.13
C LEU A 427 21.90 6.80 4.29
N LEU A 428 20.85 6.59 3.48
CA LEU A 428 20.19 7.66 2.73
C LEU A 428 19.61 8.71 3.68
N ALA A 429 18.92 8.29 4.73
CA ALA A 429 18.39 9.21 5.73
C ALA A 429 19.50 9.99 6.42
N ALA A 430 20.61 9.35 6.79
CA ALA A 430 21.79 10.00 7.36
C ALA A 430 22.44 11.01 6.40
N ALA A 431 22.49 10.68 5.09
CA ALA A 431 23.00 11.59 4.06
C ALA A 431 22.09 12.81 3.81
N LEU A 432 20.77 12.64 3.94
CA LEU A 432 19.81 13.74 3.76
C LEU A 432 19.71 14.66 4.97
N LEU A 433 19.86 14.12 6.19
CA LEU A 433 19.61 14.84 7.44
C LEU A 433 20.40 16.16 7.58
N PRO A 434 21.71 16.27 7.23
CA PRO A 434 22.47 17.52 7.31
C PRO A 434 21.99 18.64 6.38
N TRP A 435 21.22 18.28 5.35
CA TRP A 435 20.62 19.25 4.43
C TRP A 435 19.24 19.71 4.90
N LEU A 436 18.55 18.84 5.62
CA LEU A 436 17.22 19.09 6.16
C LEU A 436 17.25 19.83 7.51
N MET A 437 18.36 19.71 8.24
CA MET A 437 18.59 20.35 9.53
C MET A 437 19.84 21.24 9.51
N PRO A 438 20.00 22.16 10.49
CA PRO A 438 21.23 22.93 10.61
C PRO A 438 22.40 21.99 10.91
N ALA A 439 23.37 21.96 10.03
CA ALA A 439 24.59 21.20 10.19
C ALA A 439 25.80 22.01 9.69
N PRO A 440 27.00 21.80 10.26
CA PRO A 440 28.21 22.43 9.78
C PRO A 440 28.57 21.94 8.37
N ASN A 441 29.29 22.78 7.60
CA ASN A 441 29.61 22.48 6.20
C ASN A 441 30.42 21.17 6.04
N ARG A 442 31.27 20.81 7.02
CA ARG A 442 32.03 19.55 7.00
C ARG A 442 31.11 18.33 6.97
N VAL A 443 30.03 18.35 7.75
CA VAL A 443 29.04 17.25 7.80
C VAL A 443 28.23 17.20 6.50
N ARG A 444 27.90 18.36 5.92
CA ARG A 444 27.23 18.42 4.61
C ARG A 444 28.11 17.86 3.49
N LEU A 445 29.41 18.18 3.52
CA LEU A 445 30.35 17.64 2.53
C LEU A 445 30.45 16.11 2.66
N ALA A 446 30.59 15.58 3.88
CA ALA A 446 30.58 14.14 4.12
C ALA A 446 29.26 13.48 3.62
N ALA A 447 28.12 14.14 3.80
CA ALA A 447 26.83 13.69 3.30
C ALA A 447 26.76 13.63 1.76
N VAL A 448 27.39 14.60 1.06
CA VAL A 448 27.49 14.57 -0.42
C VAL A 448 28.30 13.36 -0.88
N LEU A 449 29.40 13.05 -0.20
CA LEU A 449 30.22 11.87 -0.53
C LEU A 449 29.52 10.55 -0.21
N LEU A 450 28.63 10.53 0.77
CA LEU A 450 27.87 9.34 1.14
C LEU A 450 26.77 8.98 0.11
N LEU A 451 26.13 9.97 -0.53
CA LEU A 451 25.05 9.75 -1.50
C LEU A 451 25.43 8.81 -2.67
N PRO A 452 26.54 9.06 -3.42
CA PRO A 452 26.92 8.17 -4.50
C PRO A 452 27.27 6.76 -4.02
N VAL A 453 27.81 6.62 -2.80
CA VAL A 453 28.08 5.32 -2.19
C VAL A 453 26.77 4.55 -1.96
N VAL A 454 25.77 5.20 -1.38
CA VAL A 454 24.44 4.58 -1.14
C VAL A 454 23.78 4.18 -2.46
N VAL A 455 23.80 5.08 -3.45
CA VAL A 455 23.24 4.82 -4.78
C VAL A 455 23.99 3.68 -5.47
N GLY A 456 25.33 3.69 -5.44
CA GLY A 456 26.16 2.65 -6.04
C GLY A 456 25.96 1.28 -5.40
N LEU A 457 25.85 1.21 -4.07
CA LEU A 457 25.58 -0.02 -3.34
C LEU A 457 24.18 -0.57 -3.69
N HIS A 458 23.17 0.30 -3.70
CA HIS A 458 21.82 -0.12 -4.07
C HIS A 458 21.75 -0.58 -5.53
N ALA A 459 22.37 0.16 -6.45
CA ALA A 459 22.47 -0.22 -7.86
C ALA A 459 23.19 -1.56 -8.05
N GLY A 460 24.30 -1.78 -7.33
CA GLY A 460 25.02 -3.07 -7.35
C GLY A 460 24.14 -4.23 -6.92
N MET A 461 23.31 -4.05 -5.88
CA MET A 461 22.36 -5.07 -5.44
C MET A 461 21.24 -5.32 -6.47
N GLN A 462 20.79 -4.29 -7.20
CA GLN A 462 19.79 -4.43 -8.25
C GLN A 462 20.36 -5.08 -9.52
N LEU A 463 21.63 -4.84 -9.82
CA LEU A 463 22.34 -5.42 -10.97
C LEU A 463 22.77 -6.89 -10.73
N ALA A 464 22.68 -7.39 -9.51
CA ALA A 464 23.08 -8.74 -9.17
C ALA A 464 22.24 -9.79 -9.90
N ASP A 465 22.94 -10.77 -10.46
CA ASP A 465 22.34 -11.93 -11.13
C ASP A 465 21.65 -12.84 -10.12
N GLY A 466 20.50 -13.40 -10.48
CA GLY A 466 19.82 -14.33 -9.61
C GLY A 466 18.49 -14.86 -10.13
N LEU A 467 18.13 -16.02 -9.62
CA LEU A 467 16.82 -16.63 -9.79
C LEU A 467 16.01 -16.46 -8.50
N VAL A 468 14.92 -15.74 -8.60
CA VAL A 468 13.94 -15.56 -7.54
C VAL A 468 12.75 -16.45 -7.82
N SER A 469 12.49 -17.39 -6.94
CA SER A 469 11.33 -18.28 -7.02
C SER A 469 10.27 -17.89 -5.98
N VAL A 470 9.02 -17.83 -6.43
CA VAL A 470 7.87 -17.60 -5.58
C VAL A 470 6.87 -18.73 -5.81
N HIS A 471 6.41 -19.34 -4.74
CA HIS A 471 5.41 -20.40 -4.77
C HIS A 471 4.20 -20.03 -3.91
N ARG A 472 2.98 -20.27 -4.43
CA ARG A 472 1.74 -20.09 -3.68
C ARG A 472 0.59 -20.92 -4.25
N HIS A 473 0.03 -21.80 -3.45
CA HIS A 473 -1.13 -22.63 -3.84
C HIS A 473 -0.96 -23.36 -5.19
N GLY A 474 0.17 -24.04 -5.39
CA GLY A 474 0.49 -24.75 -6.62
C GLY A 474 0.85 -23.86 -7.82
N ARG A 475 0.96 -22.55 -7.64
CA ARG A 475 1.37 -21.60 -8.67
C ARG A 475 2.81 -21.17 -8.45
N HIS A 476 3.55 -21.02 -9.53
CA HIS A 476 4.97 -20.70 -9.52
C HIS A 476 5.26 -19.45 -10.35
N TRP A 477 6.12 -18.59 -9.82
CA TRP A 477 6.70 -17.43 -10.50
C TRP A 477 8.22 -17.53 -10.37
N LEU A 478 8.93 -17.60 -11.48
CA LEU A 478 10.38 -17.67 -11.54
C LEU A 478 10.89 -16.43 -12.23
N LEU A 479 11.39 -15.46 -11.46
CA LEU A 479 11.97 -14.22 -11.95
C LEU A 479 13.48 -14.40 -12.09
N ALA A 480 13.95 -14.41 -13.34
CA ALA A 480 15.35 -14.39 -13.69
C ALA A 480 15.82 -12.94 -13.84
N ARG A 481 16.93 -12.59 -13.19
CA ARG A 481 17.51 -11.25 -13.22
C ARG A 481 18.97 -11.33 -13.66
N HIS A 482 19.36 -10.45 -14.59
CA HIS A 482 20.73 -10.33 -15.08
C HIS A 482 21.04 -8.87 -15.42
N ARG A 483 22.01 -8.26 -14.76
CA ARG A 483 22.52 -6.90 -15.02
C ARG A 483 21.40 -5.85 -15.22
N GLY A 484 20.41 -5.84 -14.32
CA GLY A 484 19.28 -4.90 -14.36
C GLY A 484 18.16 -5.26 -15.34
N ARG A 485 18.30 -6.34 -16.11
CA ARG A 485 17.25 -6.94 -16.93
C ARG A 485 16.52 -8.05 -16.19
N ALA A 486 15.31 -8.32 -16.59
CA ALA A 486 14.51 -9.37 -15.96
C ALA A 486 13.63 -10.09 -16.98
N ALA A 487 13.40 -11.36 -16.70
CA ALA A 487 12.48 -12.22 -17.43
C ALA A 487 11.71 -13.09 -16.43
N LEU A 488 10.52 -13.53 -16.80
CA LEU A 488 9.64 -14.23 -15.87
C LEU A 488 9.02 -15.45 -16.53
N VAL A 489 9.04 -16.57 -15.80
CA VAL A 489 8.27 -17.77 -16.12
C VAL A 489 7.13 -17.91 -15.11
N VAL A 490 5.91 -18.14 -15.57
CA VAL A 490 4.71 -18.27 -14.73
C VAL A 490 3.94 -19.53 -15.10
N SER A 491 3.58 -20.33 -14.10
CA SER A 491 2.86 -21.58 -14.34
C SER A 491 1.37 -21.40 -14.62
N HIS A 492 0.73 -20.31 -14.16
CA HIS A 492 -0.70 -20.05 -14.32
C HIS A 492 -0.98 -18.62 -14.75
N ALA A 493 -1.73 -18.43 -15.82
CA ALA A 493 -1.91 -17.14 -16.49
C ALA A 493 -3.16 -16.34 -16.06
N ASP A 494 -3.73 -16.59 -14.88
CA ASP A 494 -4.91 -15.88 -14.39
C ASP A 494 -4.60 -14.44 -13.94
N LYS A 495 -5.66 -13.63 -13.76
CA LYS A 495 -5.56 -12.22 -13.35
C LYS A 495 -4.87 -12.02 -12.00
N SER A 496 -5.01 -12.98 -11.07
CA SER A 496 -4.35 -12.92 -9.77
C SER A 496 -2.85 -13.14 -9.89
N SER A 497 -2.44 -14.07 -10.76
CA SER A 497 -1.03 -14.33 -11.09
C SER A 497 -0.36 -13.15 -11.74
N CYS A 498 -1.06 -12.45 -12.63
CA CYS A 498 -0.55 -11.22 -13.25
C CYS A 498 -0.33 -10.10 -12.22
N ARG A 499 -1.28 -9.88 -11.30
CA ARG A 499 -1.10 -8.89 -10.22
C ARG A 499 0.09 -9.23 -9.31
N MET A 500 0.31 -10.53 -9.05
CA MET A 500 1.45 -11.02 -8.28
C MET A 500 2.76 -10.76 -9.02
N ALA A 501 2.83 -11.09 -10.31
CA ALA A 501 3.97 -10.83 -11.18
C ALA A 501 4.34 -9.35 -11.20
N ARG A 502 3.36 -8.45 -11.37
CA ARG A 502 3.57 -7.00 -11.34
C ARG A 502 4.18 -6.54 -10.01
N ARG A 503 3.63 -6.98 -8.87
CA ARG A 503 4.17 -6.61 -7.56
C ARG A 503 5.59 -7.13 -7.32
N LEU A 504 5.90 -8.32 -7.84
CA LEU A 504 7.24 -8.89 -7.75
C LEU A 504 8.23 -8.06 -8.57
N MET A 505 7.87 -7.68 -9.79
CA MET A 505 8.65 -6.79 -10.65
C MET A 505 8.89 -5.42 -10.00
N ASP A 506 7.83 -4.79 -9.51
CA ASP A 506 7.92 -3.48 -8.83
C ASP A 506 8.84 -3.56 -7.61
N GLY A 507 8.76 -4.66 -6.85
CA GLY A 507 9.62 -4.90 -5.69
C GLY A 507 11.10 -4.99 -6.03
N TYR A 508 11.43 -5.47 -7.23
CA TYR A 508 12.79 -5.53 -7.77
C TYR A 508 13.16 -4.34 -8.67
N GLY A 509 12.29 -3.35 -8.82
CA GLY A 509 12.58 -2.13 -9.57
C GLY A 509 12.50 -2.29 -11.11
N HIS A 510 11.86 -3.33 -11.60
CA HIS A 510 11.72 -3.55 -13.04
C HIS A 510 10.40 -2.96 -13.55
N GLN A 511 10.48 -2.03 -14.50
CA GLN A 511 9.29 -1.44 -15.14
C GLN A 511 8.68 -2.39 -16.18
N ARG A 512 9.52 -3.13 -16.89
CA ARG A 512 9.11 -4.03 -17.95
C ARG A 512 10.09 -5.20 -18.05
N LEU A 513 9.54 -6.40 -18.26
CA LEU A 513 10.33 -7.60 -18.51
C LEU A 513 10.80 -7.64 -19.96
N ASP A 514 11.94 -8.28 -20.21
CA ASP A 514 12.40 -8.52 -21.58
C ASP A 514 11.51 -9.55 -22.26
N TRP A 515 11.26 -10.67 -21.57
CA TRP A 515 10.30 -11.68 -22.01
C TRP A 515 9.53 -12.28 -20.84
N LEU A 516 8.36 -12.80 -21.17
CA LEU A 516 7.44 -13.47 -20.25
C LEU A 516 6.99 -14.79 -20.88
N LEU A 517 7.17 -15.89 -20.17
CA LEU A 517 6.71 -17.22 -20.56
C LEU A 517 5.54 -17.64 -19.67
N LEU A 518 4.37 -17.87 -20.26
CA LEU A 518 3.17 -18.32 -19.61
C LEU A 518 2.88 -19.76 -20.02
N LEU A 519 2.94 -20.67 -19.06
CA LEU A 519 2.77 -22.11 -19.30
C LEU A 519 1.30 -22.56 -19.29
N ASP A 520 0.39 -21.62 -19.23
CA ASP A 520 -1.07 -21.80 -19.20
C ASP A 520 -1.71 -20.84 -20.19
N PRO A 521 -2.86 -21.18 -20.81
CA PRO A 521 -3.57 -20.26 -21.71
C PRO A 521 -4.03 -19.03 -20.95
N VAL A 522 -3.91 -17.88 -21.61
CA VAL A 522 -4.30 -16.59 -21.00
C VAL A 522 -5.81 -16.39 -21.16
N PRO A 523 -6.58 -16.30 -20.06
CA PRO A 523 -7.98 -15.94 -20.12
C PRO A 523 -8.18 -14.54 -20.74
N SER A 524 -9.24 -14.34 -21.53
CA SER A 524 -9.53 -13.06 -22.20
C SER A 524 -9.51 -11.85 -21.27
N ALA A 525 -10.02 -12.00 -20.06
CA ALA A 525 -10.00 -10.97 -19.01
C ALA A 525 -8.60 -10.63 -18.46
N GLY A 526 -7.57 -11.42 -18.77
CA GLY A 526 -6.19 -11.24 -18.30
C GLY A 526 -5.21 -10.69 -19.33
N VAL A 527 -5.57 -10.69 -20.60
CA VAL A 527 -4.68 -10.36 -21.72
C VAL A 527 -4.02 -8.98 -21.56
N SER A 528 -4.81 -7.96 -21.29
CA SER A 528 -4.31 -6.58 -21.12
C SER A 528 -3.30 -6.42 -19.98
N CYS A 529 -3.47 -7.22 -18.92
CA CYS A 529 -2.54 -7.20 -17.79
C CYS A 529 -1.16 -7.74 -18.19
N TRP A 530 -1.13 -8.89 -18.87
CA TRP A 530 0.11 -9.57 -19.25
C TRP A 530 0.89 -8.85 -20.36
N GLN A 531 0.19 -8.32 -21.36
CA GLN A 531 0.80 -7.55 -22.46
C GLN A 531 1.55 -6.31 -21.96
N GLY A 532 1.05 -5.67 -20.90
CA GLY A 532 1.71 -4.51 -20.29
C GLY A 532 2.96 -4.82 -19.47
N LEU A 533 3.24 -6.10 -19.15
CA LEU A 533 4.35 -6.46 -18.26
C LEU A 533 5.67 -6.74 -18.99
N ALA A 534 5.64 -7.20 -20.23
CA ALA A 534 6.83 -7.63 -20.96
C ALA A 534 6.90 -7.04 -22.37
N ARG A 535 8.10 -7.05 -22.97
CA ARG A 535 8.30 -6.70 -24.38
C ARG A 535 7.82 -7.82 -25.29
N HIS A 536 8.11 -9.07 -24.88
CA HIS A 536 7.70 -10.28 -25.58
C HIS A 536 6.94 -11.18 -24.61
N VAL A 537 5.74 -11.59 -25.00
CA VAL A 537 4.91 -12.53 -24.23
C VAL A 537 4.71 -13.78 -25.06
N SER A 538 5.19 -14.91 -24.56
CA SER A 538 4.93 -16.24 -25.12
C SER A 538 3.97 -16.96 -24.15
N ALA A 539 2.84 -17.41 -24.68
CA ALA A 539 1.82 -18.07 -23.88
C ALA A 539 1.29 -19.31 -24.62
N MET A 540 0.84 -20.29 -23.86
CA MET A 540 0.12 -21.46 -24.41
C MET A 540 -1.13 -20.98 -25.16
N GLN A 541 -1.34 -21.49 -26.37
CA GLN A 541 -2.53 -21.21 -27.21
C GLN A 541 -3.15 -22.51 -27.68
N GLN A 542 -4.47 -22.68 -27.51
CA GLN A 542 -5.27 -23.79 -28.06
C GLN A 542 -4.62 -25.18 -27.95
N GLY A 543 -3.99 -25.49 -26.79
CA GLY A 543 -3.34 -26.78 -26.56
C GLY A 543 -1.92 -26.92 -27.09
N GLN A 544 -1.40 -25.91 -27.81
CA GLN A 544 0.00 -25.85 -28.19
C GLN A 544 0.85 -25.26 -27.05
N PRO A 545 2.02 -25.85 -26.73
CA PRO A 545 2.91 -25.31 -25.69
C PRO A 545 3.37 -23.90 -26.06
N ALA A 546 3.67 -23.10 -25.05
CA ALA A 546 4.13 -21.71 -25.21
C ALA A 546 5.46 -21.60 -25.99
N LEU A 547 6.24 -22.68 -26.05
CA LEU A 547 7.46 -22.86 -26.84
C LEU A 547 7.46 -24.26 -27.44
N ALA A 548 7.97 -24.40 -28.66
CA ALA A 548 8.32 -25.70 -29.23
C ALA A 548 9.62 -26.25 -28.59
N PRO A 549 9.83 -27.58 -28.51
CA PRO A 549 11.08 -28.13 -28.05
C PRO A 549 12.27 -27.62 -28.86
N GLY A 550 13.33 -27.19 -28.18
CA GLY A 550 14.49 -26.57 -28.78
C GLY A 550 14.30 -25.08 -29.11
N GLN A 551 13.09 -24.56 -29.06
CA GLN A 551 12.85 -23.13 -29.25
C GLN A 551 13.33 -22.34 -28.03
N ARG A 552 13.96 -21.18 -28.29
CA ARG A 552 14.55 -20.32 -27.25
C ARG A 552 13.97 -18.92 -27.31
N LEU A 553 13.63 -18.38 -26.15
CA LEU A 553 13.46 -16.93 -25.95
C LEU A 553 14.79 -16.39 -25.43
N ILE A 554 15.39 -15.45 -26.15
CA ILE A 554 16.73 -14.92 -25.81
C ILE A 554 16.65 -13.40 -25.66
N SER A 555 17.25 -12.87 -24.61
CA SER A 555 17.46 -11.42 -24.41
C SER A 555 18.70 -11.22 -23.55
N ALA A 556 19.70 -10.51 -24.06
CA ALA A 556 20.86 -9.96 -23.34
C ALA A 556 21.32 -10.74 -22.07
N GLY A 557 21.67 -12.02 -22.25
CA GLY A 557 22.16 -12.90 -21.17
C GLY A 557 21.06 -13.64 -20.39
N LEU A 558 19.79 -13.44 -20.74
CA LEU A 558 18.64 -14.21 -20.24
C LEU A 558 18.09 -15.07 -21.37
N SER A 559 17.99 -16.37 -21.19
CA SER A 559 17.31 -17.24 -22.16
C SER A 559 16.56 -18.35 -21.46
N VAL A 560 15.47 -18.78 -22.08
CA VAL A 560 14.71 -19.97 -21.68
C VAL A 560 14.50 -20.85 -22.90
N GLU A 561 14.67 -22.14 -22.72
CA GLU A 561 14.52 -23.18 -23.73
C GLU A 561 13.64 -24.30 -23.20
N LEU A 562 12.71 -24.78 -24.02
CA LEU A 562 11.92 -25.96 -23.70
C LEU A 562 12.71 -27.20 -24.16
N LEU A 563 13.06 -28.10 -23.22
CA LEU A 563 13.89 -29.26 -23.51
C LEU A 563 13.11 -30.44 -24.10
N ALA A 564 11.86 -30.64 -23.65
CA ALA A 564 11.00 -31.72 -24.12
C ALA A 564 9.51 -31.35 -24.02
N HIS A 565 8.65 -31.97 -24.85
CA HIS A 565 7.20 -31.74 -24.79
C HIS A 565 6.56 -32.31 -23.50
N ARG A 566 7.01 -33.48 -23.08
CA ARG A 566 6.39 -34.19 -21.94
C ARG A 566 6.88 -33.59 -20.64
N GLY A 567 5.96 -33.09 -19.81
CA GLY A 567 6.27 -32.50 -18.52
C GLY A 567 6.92 -31.10 -18.59
N GLU A 568 7.20 -30.57 -19.78
CA GLU A 568 7.71 -29.22 -20.04
C GLU A 568 8.96 -28.82 -19.20
N PRO A 569 10.05 -29.63 -19.22
CA PRO A 569 11.28 -29.24 -18.55
C PRO A 569 11.90 -28.04 -19.27
N LEU A 570 12.27 -27.01 -18.50
CA LEU A 570 12.85 -25.79 -19.03
C LEU A 570 14.34 -25.67 -18.64
N LEU A 571 15.15 -25.18 -19.57
CA LEU A 571 16.53 -24.72 -19.28
C LEU A 571 16.54 -23.19 -19.27
N LEU A 572 16.76 -22.62 -18.10
CA LEU A 572 16.82 -21.18 -17.88
C LEU A 572 18.30 -20.74 -17.72
N ARG A 573 18.78 -19.86 -18.59
CA ARG A 573 20.10 -19.27 -18.51
C ARG A 573 20.05 -17.85 -17.97
N ILE A 574 20.89 -17.57 -16.97
CA ILE A 574 21.04 -16.26 -16.33
C ILE A 574 22.54 -15.90 -16.36
N GLY A 575 22.96 -15.13 -17.35
CA GLY A 575 24.36 -14.86 -17.59
C GLY A 575 25.15 -16.15 -17.77
N ARG A 576 26.05 -16.48 -16.82
CA ARG A 576 26.84 -17.73 -16.82
C ARG A 576 26.14 -18.89 -16.12
N GLN A 577 25.07 -18.63 -15.34
CA GLN A 577 24.35 -19.66 -14.61
C GLN A 577 23.35 -20.38 -15.51
N ARG A 578 23.26 -21.71 -15.38
CA ARG A 578 22.29 -22.56 -16.07
C ARG A 578 21.40 -23.25 -15.05
N TRP A 579 20.12 -22.95 -15.08
CA TRP A 579 19.12 -23.50 -14.16
C TRP A 579 18.16 -24.41 -14.90
N GLN A 580 18.04 -25.63 -14.40
CA GLN A 580 17.04 -26.58 -14.86
C GLN A 580 15.77 -26.34 -14.04
N VAL A 581 14.64 -26.18 -14.71
CA VAL A 581 13.35 -25.89 -14.06
C VAL A 581 12.38 -27.03 -14.35
N LEU A 582 11.97 -27.72 -13.30
CA LEU A 582 11.07 -28.86 -13.34
C LEU A 582 9.81 -28.53 -12.52
N LEU A 583 8.71 -28.21 -13.21
CA LEU A 583 7.48 -27.77 -12.57
C LEU A 583 6.60 -28.92 -12.09
N ARG A 584 6.66 -30.07 -12.78
CA ARG A 584 5.87 -31.26 -12.53
C ARG A 584 6.74 -32.49 -12.37
N PRO A 585 6.31 -33.55 -11.63
CA PRO A 585 7.10 -34.80 -11.53
C PRO A 585 7.40 -35.45 -12.89
N GLN A 586 6.49 -35.31 -13.85
CA GLN A 586 6.63 -35.82 -15.21
C GLN A 586 7.81 -35.19 -15.97
N SER A 587 8.21 -33.95 -15.63
CA SER A 587 9.38 -33.28 -16.21
C SER A 587 10.68 -34.01 -15.92
N LEU A 588 10.76 -34.71 -14.80
CA LEU A 588 11.95 -35.48 -14.41
C LEU A 588 12.11 -36.72 -15.28
N TRP A 589 11.02 -37.44 -15.57
CA TRP A 589 11.06 -38.64 -16.42
C TRP A 589 11.47 -38.30 -17.85
N SER A 590 10.96 -37.20 -18.38
CA SER A 590 11.33 -36.74 -19.72
C SER A 590 12.84 -36.43 -19.89
N LEU A 591 13.48 -36.02 -18.79
CA LEU A 591 14.92 -35.75 -18.79
C LEU A 591 15.74 -37.04 -18.68
N GLN A 592 15.25 -38.02 -17.93
CA GLN A 592 15.90 -39.34 -17.82
C GLN A 592 15.84 -40.11 -19.13
N ASP A 593 14.69 -40.05 -19.83
CA ASP A 593 14.45 -40.75 -21.08
C ASP A 593 15.22 -40.13 -22.26
N ALA A 594 15.49 -38.82 -22.23
CA ALA A 594 16.03 -38.08 -23.36
C ALA A 594 17.57 -37.92 -23.34
N ASP A 595 18.25 -38.39 -22.30
CA ASP A 595 19.71 -38.16 -22.04
C ASP A 595 20.15 -36.69 -22.20
N VAL A 596 19.20 -35.74 -22.04
CA VAL A 596 19.35 -34.30 -22.26
C VAL A 596 19.93 -33.63 -21.00
N LEU A 597 20.87 -34.29 -20.34
CA LEU A 597 21.59 -33.64 -19.25
C LEU A 597 22.64 -32.71 -19.84
N SER A 598 22.31 -31.43 -19.93
CA SER A 598 23.28 -30.43 -20.38
C SER A 598 24.43 -30.34 -19.38
N SER A 599 25.66 -30.52 -19.83
CA SER A 599 26.86 -30.28 -19.03
C SER A 599 26.90 -28.85 -18.50
N GLY A 600 27.30 -28.69 -17.23
CA GLY A 600 27.47 -27.36 -16.60
C GLY A 600 26.22 -26.75 -16.02
N ILE A 601 25.27 -27.54 -15.47
CA ILE A 601 24.13 -27.08 -14.73
C ILE A 601 24.58 -26.48 -13.39
N THR A 602 24.23 -25.24 -13.13
CA THR A 602 24.49 -24.55 -11.85
C THR A 602 23.55 -25.03 -10.77
N GLY A 603 22.30 -25.31 -11.12
CA GLY A 603 21.29 -25.81 -10.18
C GLY A 603 19.98 -26.22 -10.82
N THR A 604 19.20 -27.01 -10.09
CA THR A 604 17.87 -27.48 -10.47
C THR A 604 16.83 -26.89 -9.53
N TRP A 605 15.80 -26.31 -10.11
CA TRP A 605 14.63 -25.82 -9.36
C TRP A 605 13.44 -26.75 -9.58
N LEU A 606 12.80 -27.17 -8.48
CA LEU A 606 11.66 -28.08 -8.49
C LEU A 606 10.38 -27.38 -8.00
N GLY A 607 9.30 -27.50 -8.78
CA GLY A 607 7.97 -27.08 -8.39
C GLY A 607 7.20 -28.11 -7.54
N PHE A 608 7.81 -29.21 -7.19
CA PHE A 608 7.22 -30.33 -6.44
C PHE A 608 8.23 -30.90 -5.44
N ARG A 609 7.74 -31.63 -4.43
CA ARG A 609 8.61 -32.33 -3.47
C ARG A 609 9.10 -33.65 -4.08
N PRO A 610 10.41 -33.82 -4.28
CA PRO A 610 10.97 -35.04 -4.84
C PRO A 610 10.99 -36.16 -3.79
N SER A 611 10.86 -37.41 -4.24
CA SER A 611 11.15 -38.58 -3.41
C SER A 611 12.64 -38.66 -3.03
N SER A 612 12.99 -39.47 -2.02
CA SER A 612 14.40 -39.64 -1.59
C SER A 612 15.28 -40.18 -2.70
N GLN A 613 14.76 -41.03 -3.58
CA GLN A 613 15.47 -41.55 -4.74
C GLN A 613 15.69 -40.48 -5.83
N GLN A 614 14.63 -39.71 -6.14
CA GLN A 614 14.70 -38.60 -7.09
C GLN A 614 15.66 -37.51 -6.59
N ARG A 615 15.68 -37.22 -5.29
CA ARG A 615 16.57 -36.25 -4.69
C ARG A 615 18.04 -36.68 -4.83
N ARG A 616 18.37 -37.96 -4.60
CA ARG A 616 19.73 -38.49 -4.79
C ARG A 616 20.19 -38.39 -6.24
N TRP A 617 19.31 -38.77 -7.18
CA TRP A 617 19.60 -38.68 -8.61
C TRP A 617 19.86 -37.22 -9.06
N LEU A 618 18.98 -36.28 -8.64
CA LEU A 618 19.13 -34.85 -8.94
C LEU A 618 20.39 -34.24 -8.35
N MET A 619 20.80 -34.63 -7.15
CA MET A 619 22.05 -34.16 -6.55
C MET A 619 23.29 -34.67 -7.29
N ALA A 620 23.23 -35.87 -7.88
CA ALA A 620 24.33 -36.44 -8.66
C ALA A 620 24.48 -35.74 -10.04
N HIS A 621 23.41 -35.22 -10.63
CA HIS A 621 23.40 -34.75 -12.02
C HIS A 621 22.94 -33.26 -12.16
N GLY A 622 22.31 -32.66 -11.17
CA GLY A 622 21.60 -31.40 -11.27
C GLY A 622 22.21 -30.19 -10.58
N GLY A 623 23.41 -30.26 -10.03
CA GLY A 623 24.04 -29.17 -9.28
C GLY A 623 23.29 -28.84 -7.99
N SER A 624 23.18 -27.55 -7.62
CA SER A 624 22.45 -27.11 -6.42
C SER A 624 20.94 -27.32 -6.56
N LEU A 625 20.29 -27.95 -5.57
CA LEU A 625 18.86 -28.25 -5.59
C LEU A 625 18.06 -27.18 -4.83
N LYS A 626 17.10 -26.54 -5.49
CA LYS A 626 16.10 -25.67 -4.88
C LYS A 626 14.71 -26.27 -5.07
N VAL A 627 13.99 -26.47 -3.98
CA VAL A 627 12.62 -27.01 -3.99
C VAL A 627 11.65 -25.86 -3.65
N ALA A 628 10.49 -25.82 -4.31
CA ALA A 628 9.40 -24.94 -3.89
C ALA A 628 8.86 -25.44 -2.55
N ASP A 629 9.01 -24.65 -1.49
CA ASP A 629 8.50 -24.94 -0.14
C ASP A 629 6.98 -24.76 -0.04
#